data_f7f08407d5bbf14041feb0774865aafe
#
_entry.id   f7f08407d5bbf14041feb0774865aafe
#
_cell.length_a   1.000
_cell.length_b   1.000
_cell.length_c   1.000
_cell.angle_alpha   90.00
_cell.angle_beta   90.00
_cell.angle_gamma   90.00
#
_symmetry.space_group_name_H-M   'P 1'
#
loop_
_entity.id
_entity.type
_entity.pdbx_description
1 polymer ?
#
loop_
_entity_poly.entity_id
_entity_poly.type
_entity_poly.pdbx_seq_one_letter_code
_entity_poly.pdbx_strand_id
1 'polypeptide(L)'
;RPFIRTDKPLPRAWPDPTALSHIMKIIKASERPLIIGGHGVWWSGAEAALESAGKMLRLPVFNVPYHSKLLGEECDAYMGLADFHQYHPSKPAIHEADVVIMIGGRLDNQMNFGNPPFFQKDTTLICVNGSHEELDYNRAADEMLLSDPGAFLDALMGVGKTWDSWFDLQKQRRADWVQEWETHIAAETARDLADGGKMHPLQLSLDVQAEMGAEDWLIFDGGNTHFWSEIAVNMAGWRGQKLGGIMHPGNYSLLGVGVSFGVSAKALHPDKNVVVISGDGAFLSGGLSIEAAFQEATPITIVIDNNGGLDCISQQQERLFANGQHFATDFR
;
A
#
# COMPACT_ATOMS: atom_id res chain seq x y z
N ARG A 1 -0.28 5.59 36.84
CA ARG A 1 -1.54 6.33 36.71
C ARG A 1 -2.48 5.47 35.86
N PRO A 2 -3.76 5.27 36.26
CA PRO A 2 -4.69 4.55 35.41
C PRO A 2 -4.88 5.32 34.11
N PHE A 3 -4.85 4.62 32.96
CA PHE A 3 -5.24 5.17 31.67
C PHE A 3 -6.73 5.54 31.75
N ILE A 4 -7.04 6.80 31.75
CA ILE A 4 -8.42 7.26 31.60
C ILE A 4 -8.73 7.19 30.11
N ARG A 5 -9.40 6.10 29.66
CA ARG A 5 -10.05 6.07 28.37
C ARG A 5 -11.17 7.11 28.38
N THR A 6 -11.05 8.12 27.55
CA THR A 6 -12.17 8.99 27.26
C THR A 6 -12.93 8.37 26.09
N ASP A 7 -14.10 7.81 26.33
CA ASP A 7 -14.98 7.26 25.29
C ASP A 7 -15.68 8.37 24.48
N LYS A 8 -15.21 9.60 24.61
CA LYS A 8 -15.73 10.73 23.85
C LYS A 8 -15.07 10.75 22.46
N PRO A 9 -15.87 10.81 21.39
CA PRO A 9 -15.32 10.99 20.06
C PRO A 9 -14.54 12.31 20.02
N LEU A 10 -13.36 12.29 19.39
CA LEU A 10 -12.58 13.50 19.16
C LEU A 10 -13.36 14.45 18.23
N PRO A 11 -13.34 15.77 18.50
CA PRO A 11 -13.97 16.73 17.61
C PRO A 11 -13.24 16.71 16.25
N ARG A 12 -14.02 16.69 15.17
CA ARG A 12 -13.48 16.75 13.80
C ARG A 12 -13.26 18.19 13.39
N ALA A 13 -12.09 18.52 12.84
CA ALA A 13 -11.83 19.81 12.23
C ALA A 13 -12.61 19.90 10.90
N TRP A 14 -13.64 20.76 10.85
CA TRP A 14 -14.39 21.00 9.62
C TRP A 14 -13.60 21.94 8.70
N PRO A 15 -13.60 21.73 7.37
CA PRO A 15 -12.87 22.57 6.45
C PRO A 15 -13.41 23.99 6.41
N ASP A 16 -12.53 24.98 6.16
CA ASP A 16 -12.97 26.35 5.88
C ASP A 16 -13.94 26.38 4.70
N PRO A 17 -15.15 26.98 4.84
CA PRO A 17 -16.18 26.91 3.80
C PRO A 17 -15.77 27.59 2.50
N THR A 18 -14.95 28.65 2.56
CA THR A 18 -14.50 29.38 1.37
C THR A 18 -13.49 28.55 0.59
N ALA A 19 -12.48 28.02 1.28
CA ALA A 19 -11.49 27.14 0.69
C ALA A 19 -12.14 25.86 0.13
N LEU A 20 -13.04 25.24 0.88
CA LEU A 20 -13.80 24.07 0.43
C LEU A 20 -14.58 24.38 -0.85
N SER A 21 -15.33 25.51 -0.89
CA SER A 21 -16.09 25.90 -2.08
C SER A 21 -15.22 26.12 -3.32
N HIS A 22 -14.02 26.64 -3.13
CA HIS A 22 -13.04 26.81 -4.21
C HIS A 22 -12.53 25.44 -4.72
N ILE A 23 -12.08 24.58 -3.81
CA ILE A 23 -11.59 23.23 -4.12
C ILE A 23 -12.67 22.39 -4.83
N MET A 24 -13.93 22.48 -4.37
CA MET A 24 -15.04 21.77 -5.02
C MET A 24 -15.26 22.20 -6.46
N LYS A 25 -15.03 23.48 -6.80
CA LYS A 25 -15.11 23.96 -8.19
C LYS A 25 -14.00 23.38 -9.05
N ILE A 26 -12.77 23.29 -8.51
CA ILE A 26 -11.62 22.67 -9.20
C ILE A 26 -11.92 21.21 -9.47
N ILE A 27 -12.32 20.46 -8.44
CA ILE A 27 -12.65 19.03 -8.59
C ILE A 27 -13.78 18.84 -9.60
N LYS A 28 -14.83 19.65 -9.53
CA LYS A 28 -15.97 19.56 -10.46
C LYS A 28 -15.58 19.86 -11.90
N ALA A 29 -14.62 20.75 -12.13
CA ALA A 29 -14.13 21.11 -13.46
C ALA A 29 -13.19 20.06 -14.05
N SER A 30 -12.56 19.20 -13.23
CA SER A 30 -11.59 18.20 -13.68
C SER A 30 -12.20 17.14 -14.58
N GLU A 31 -11.37 16.55 -15.44
CA GLU A 31 -11.75 15.46 -16.33
C GLU A 31 -11.20 14.09 -15.88
N ARG A 32 -10.03 14.11 -15.23
CA ARG A 32 -9.30 12.90 -14.81
C ARG A 32 -8.81 12.99 -13.37
N PRO A 33 -9.72 13.23 -12.42
CA PRO A 33 -9.33 13.29 -11.01
C PRO A 33 -9.13 11.91 -10.42
N LEU A 34 -8.28 11.81 -9.39
CA LEU A 34 -8.16 10.62 -8.57
C LEU A 34 -7.92 10.98 -7.10
N ILE A 35 -8.17 10.04 -6.22
CA ILE A 35 -7.90 10.15 -4.79
C ILE A 35 -6.68 9.28 -4.45
N ILE A 36 -5.78 9.83 -3.63
CA ILE A 36 -4.75 9.07 -2.93
C ILE A 36 -5.03 9.17 -1.43
N GLY A 37 -5.44 8.05 -0.82
CA GLY A 37 -5.73 7.97 0.60
C GLY A 37 -4.52 7.55 1.41
N GLY A 38 -4.27 8.25 2.51
CA GLY A 38 -3.19 7.97 3.44
C GLY A 38 -3.65 7.69 4.87
N HIS A 39 -2.72 7.53 5.79
CA HIS A 39 -2.96 7.19 7.19
C HIS A 39 -3.95 8.10 7.91
N GLY A 40 -4.02 9.37 7.53
CA GLY A 40 -4.99 10.30 8.12
C GLY A 40 -6.43 9.87 7.93
N VAL A 41 -6.75 9.15 6.85
CA VAL A 41 -8.09 8.56 6.64
C VAL A 41 -8.37 7.51 7.72
N TRP A 42 -7.41 6.62 7.98
CA TRP A 42 -7.53 5.59 9.03
C TRP A 42 -7.63 6.22 10.44
N TRP A 43 -6.79 7.21 10.75
CA TRP A 43 -6.85 7.92 12.03
C TRP A 43 -8.16 8.66 12.27
N SER A 44 -8.80 9.10 11.19
CA SER A 44 -10.13 9.71 11.21
C SER A 44 -11.27 8.68 11.32
N GLY A 45 -10.98 7.38 11.11
CA GLY A 45 -12.01 6.33 10.97
C GLY A 45 -12.92 6.57 9.76
N ALA A 46 -12.34 7.07 8.66
CA ALA A 46 -13.08 7.56 7.50
C ALA A 46 -13.02 6.60 6.28
N GLU A 47 -12.62 5.34 6.49
CA GLU A 47 -12.49 4.34 5.42
C GLU A 47 -13.80 4.13 4.68
N ALA A 48 -14.92 4.01 5.42
CA ALA A 48 -16.25 3.87 4.82
C ALA A 48 -16.69 5.11 4.03
N ALA A 49 -16.28 6.30 4.47
CA ALA A 49 -16.54 7.54 3.73
C ALA A 49 -15.71 7.59 2.44
N LEU A 50 -14.44 7.16 2.49
CA LEU A 50 -13.56 7.04 1.32
C LEU A 50 -14.14 6.05 0.30
N GLU A 51 -14.57 4.89 0.76
CA GLU A 51 -15.22 3.87 -0.08
C GLU A 51 -16.46 4.44 -0.75
N SER A 52 -17.32 5.11 0.01
CA SER A 52 -18.56 5.73 -0.49
C SER A 52 -18.25 6.79 -1.54
N ALA A 53 -17.29 7.67 -1.28
CA ALA A 53 -16.87 8.70 -2.23
C ALA A 53 -16.33 8.08 -3.53
N GLY A 54 -15.45 7.10 -3.45
CA GLY A 54 -14.91 6.40 -4.61
C GLY A 54 -16.00 5.73 -5.46
N LYS A 55 -16.92 5.01 -4.83
CA LYS A 55 -18.01 4.29 -5.51
C LYS A 55 -19.06 5.23 -6.10
N MET A 56 -19.59 6.14 -5.30
CA MET A 56 -20.74 6.98 -5.71
C MET A 56 -20.34 8.07 -6.70
N LEU A 57 -19.14 8.62 -6.58
CA LEU A 57 -18.63 9.63 -7.50
C LEU A 57 -17.88 9.03 -8.69
N ARG A 58 -17.64 7.71 -8.69
CA ARG A 58 -16.83 7.05 -9.73
C ARG A 58 -15.44 7.66 -9.80
N LEU A 59 -14.80 7.81 -8.64
CA LEU A 59 -13.45 8.31 -8.48
C LEU A 59 -12.49 7.14 -8.25
N PRO A 60 -11.42 6.98 -9.05
CA PRO A 60 -10.38 6.02 -8.77
C PRO A 60 -9.68 6.36 -7.45
N VAL A 61 -9.50 5.37 -6.59
CA VAL A 61 -8.84 5.51 -5.29
C VAL A 61 -7.60 4.64 -5.22
N PHE A 62 -6.48 5.24 -4.88
CA PHE A 62 -5.23 4.58 -4.57
C PHE A 62 -4.91 4.76 -3.10
N ASN A 63 -4.34 3.75 -2.47
CA ASN A 63 -3.78 3.89 -1.13
C ASN A 63 -2.31 4.27 -1.23
N VAL A 64 -1.80 5.03 -0.26
CA VAL A 64 -0.34 5.19 -0.12
C VAL A 64 0.29 3.85 0.25
N PRO A 65 1.51 3.53 -0.23
CA PRO A 65 2.21 2.30 0.12
C PRO A 65 2.57 2.23 1.61
N TYR A 66 2.80 1.02 2.11
CA TYR A 66 3.26 0.75 3.49
C TYR A 66 2.32 1.22 4.60
N HIS A 67 1.05 1.33 4.31
CA HIS A 67 0.05 1.77 5.28
C HIS A 67 -1.02 0.70 5.52
N SER A 68 -1.78 0.92 6.59
CA SER A 68 -2.95 0.10 6.85
C SER A 68 -3.90 0.13 5.65
N LYS A 69 -4.47 -1.01 5.33
CA LYS A 69 -5.45 -1.15 4.26
C LYS A 69 -6.63 -0.20 4.51
N LEU A 70 -6.77 0.81 3.66
CA LEU A 70 -7.88 1.78 3.73
C LEU A 70 -9.12 1.25 3.02
N LEU A 71 -8.92 0.76 1.80
CA LEU A 71 -9.96 0.07 1.04
C LEU A 71 -9.54 -1.36 0.78
N GLY A 72 -10.51 -2.27 0.83
CA GLY A 72 -10.32 -3.64 0.42
C GLY A 72 -10.35 -3.81 -1.08
N GLU A 73 -9.75 -4.88 -1.57
CA GLU A 73 -9.70 -5.23 -2.99
C GLU A 73 -11.11 -5.56 -3.53
N GLU A 74 -12.07 -5.88 -2.66
CA GLU A 74 -13.48 -6.01 -2.98
C GLU A 74 -14.16 -4.68 -3.35
N CYS A 75 -13.52 -3.56 -3.02
CA CYS A 75 -14.01 -2.25 -3.40
C CYS A 75 -13.68 -1.94 -4.86
N ASP A 76 -14.70 -1.76 -5.68
CA ASP A 76 -14.54 -1.43 -7.10
C ASP A 76 -13.75 -0.13 -7.36
N ALA A 77 -13.79 0.81 -6.42
CA ALA A 77 -13.07 2.06 -6.52
C ALA A 77 -11.58 1.93 -6.18
N TYR A 78 -11.15 0.85 -5.54
CA TYR A 78 -9.76 0.63 -5.19
C TYR A 78 -8.95 0.19 -6.41
N MET A 79 -7.94 0.97 -6.79
CA MET A 79 -7.11 0.75 -7.96
C MET A 79 -5.68 0.29 -7.63
N GLY A 80 -5.37 0.08 -6.34
CA GLY A 80 -4.06 -0.36 -5.87
C GLY A 80 -3.30 0.73 -5.12
N LEU A 81 -1.98 0.62 -5.13
CA LEU A 81 -1.09 1.50 -4.39
C LEU A 81 -0.55 2.62 -5.28
N ALA A 82 -0.47 3.84 -4.73
CA ALA A 82 0.19 4.97 -5.35
C ALA A 82 1.70 4.85 -5.15
N ASP A 83 2.37 4.01 -5.94
CA ASP A 83 3.78 3.69 -5.78
C ASP A 83 4.59 3.95 -7.05
N PHE A 84 5.63 4.75 -6.94
CA PHE A 84 6.54 5.05 -8.04
C PHE A 84 7.51 3.91 -8.35
N HIS A 85 7.93 3.15 -7.35
CA HIS A 85 8.97 2.13 -7.48
C HIS A 85 8.43 0.80 -8.00
N GLN A 86 7.20 0.44 -7.62
CA GLN A 86 6.57 -0.81 -7.99
C GLN A 86 5.79 -0.71 -9.30
N TYR A 87 5.56 -1.86 -9.93
CA TYR A 87 4.75 -1.98 -11.16
C TYR A 87 3.25 -2.01 -10.84
N HIS A 88 2.72 -0.86 -10.44
CA HIS A 88 1.29 -0.73 -10.16
C HIS A 88 0.53 -0.01 -11.28
N PRO A 89 -0.80 -0.24 -11.39
CA PRO A 89 -1.68 0.52 -12.29
C PRO A 89 -1.68 2.02 -12.03
N SER A 90 -1.16 2.43 -10.86
CA SER A 90 -1.10 3.84 -10.46
C SER A 90 -0.21 4.72 -11.35
N LYS A 91 0.86 4.17 -11.95
CA LYS A 91 1.79 5.00 -12.74
C LYS A 91 1.10 5.74 -13.88
N PRO A 92 0.41 5.07 -14.83
CA PRO A 92 -0.31 5.77 -15.88
C PRO A 92 -1.46 6.62 -15.35
N ALA A 93 -2.16 6.17 -14.30
CA ALA A 93 -3.26 6.91 -13.71
C ALA A 93 -2.82 8.26 -13.13
N ILE A 94 -1.77 8.27 -12.30
CA ILE A 94 -1.24 9.48 -11.67
C ILE A 94 -0.58 10.40 -12.70
N HIS A 95 0.12 9.80 -13.68
CA HIS A 95 0.75 10.56 -14.77
C HIS A 95 -0.28 11.33 -15.63
N GLU A 96 -1.45 10.74 -15.89
CA GLU A 96 -2.48 11.34 -16.73
C GLU A 96 -3.51 12.18 -15.97
N ALA A 97 -3.51 12.10 -14.63
CA ALA A 97 -4.45 12.85 -13.80
C ALA A 97 -4.26 14.36 -13.95
N ASP A 98 -5.35 15.08 -14.17
CA ASP A 98 -5.38 16.55 -14.13
C ASP A 98 -5.55 17.08 -12.70
N VAL A 99 -6.18 16.31 -11.82
CA VAL A 99 -6.32 16.62 -10.40
C VAL A 99 -6.00 15.39 -9.56
N VAL A 100 -5.10 15.53 -8.60
CA VAL A 100 -4.82 14.53 -7.56
C VAL A 100 -5.27 15.07 -6.22
N ILE A 101 -6.15 14.34 -5.55
CA ILE A 101 -6.66 14.67 -4.21
C ILE A 101 -5.96 13.78 -3.21
N MET A 102 -4.93 14.30 -2.55
CA MET A 102 -4.22 13.62 -1.46
C MET A 102 -4.96 13.82 -0.15
N ILE A 103 -5.48 12.76 0.44
CA ILE A 103 -6.28 12.82 1.68
C ILE A 103 -5.56 12.09 2.80
N GLY A 104 -5.09 12.83 3.80
CA GLY A 104 -4.40 12.26 4.96
C GLY A 104 -3.10 11.53 4.61
N GLY A 105 -2.54 11.81 3.45
CA GLY A 105 -1.30 11.21 2.95
C GLY A 105 -0.14 12.21 2.97
N ARG A 106 1.00 11.72 2.55
CA ARG A 106 2.27 12.43 2.48
C ARG A 106 2.97 12.09 1.18
N LEU A 107 3.55 13.07 0.51
CA LEU A 107 4.36 12.87 -0.70
C LEU A 107 5.79 12.50 -0.32
N ASP A 108 6.01 11.24 0.01
CA ASP A 108 7.32 10.70 0.38
C ASP A 108 8.07 10.11 -0.84
N ASN A 109 9.14 9.37 -0.58
CA ASN A 109 9.96 8.74 -1.61
C ASN A 109 9.17 7.71 -2.44
N GLN A 110 8.19 7.05 -1.87
CA GLN A 110 7.37 6.06 -2.59
C GLN A 110 6.54 6.71 -3.70
N MET A 111 6.22 7.99 -3.54
CA MET A 111 5.51 8.80 -4.54
C MET A 111 6.44 9.77 -5.27
N ASN A 112 7.74 9.45 -5.35
CA ASN A 112 8.76 10.30 -5.98
C ASN A 112 8.70 11.75 -5.50
N PHE A 113 8.39 11.96 -4.21
CA PHE A 113 8.24 13.28 -3.58
C PHE A 113 7.26 14.22 -4.32
N GLY A 114 6.31 13.68 -5.07
CA GLY A 114 5.37 14.45 -5.89
C GLY A 114 5.95 15.00 -7.20
N ASN A 115 7.12 14.49 -7.63
CA ASN A 115 7.82 15.00 -8.81
C ASN A 115 7.56 14.18 -10.09
N PRO A 116 7.83 14.77 -11.26
CA PRO A 116 7.88 14.03 -12.51
C PRO A 116 8.94 12.89 -12.46
N PRO A 117 8.73 11.81 -13.21
CA PRO A 117 7.63 11.57 -14.15
C PRO A 117 6.33 11.04 -13.52
N PHE A 118 6.29 10.79 -12.22
CA PHE A 118 5.12 10.22 -11.57
C PHE A 118 3.97 11.21 -11.50
N PHE A 119 4.22 12.39 -10.94
CA PHE A 119 3.29 13.53 -11.01
C PHE A 119 3.74 14.50 -12.11
N GLN A 120 2.84 14.93 -12.95
CA GLN A 120 3.16 15.97 -13.93
C GLN A 120 3.21 17.35 -13.28
N LYS A 121 3.90 18.28 -13.94
CA LYS A 121 4.02 19.65 -13.42
C LYS A 121 2.70 20.43 -13.45
N ASP A 122 1.85 20.09 -14.40
CA ASP A 122 0.54 20.70 -14.63
C ASP A 122 -0.61 19.96 -13.91
N THR A 123 -0.31 18.84 -13.22
CA THR A 123 -1.29 18.19 -12.34
C THR A 123 -1.59 19.11 -11.15
N THR A 124 -2.84 19.48 -10.97
CA THR A 124 -3.29 20.18 -9.76
C THR A 124 -3.29 19.23 -8.57
N LEU A 125 -2.48 19.54 -7.59
CA LEU A 125 -2.37 18.80 -6.33
C LEU A 125 -3.19 19.46 -5.25
N ILE A 126 -4.21 18.76 -4.75
CA ILE A 126 -5.04 19.16 -3.60
C ILE A 126 -4.61 18.33 -2.40
N CYS A 127 -4.08 18.94 -1.36
CA CYS A 127 -3.74 18.27 -0.11
C CYS A 127 -4.77 18.56 0.98
N VAL A 128 -5.36 17.49 1.53
CA VAL A 128 -6.30 17.55 2.66
C VAL A 128 -5.71 16.77 3.82
N ASN A 129 -5.47 17.44 4.94
CA ASN A 129 -4.91 16.77 6.11
C ASN A 129 -5.40 17.41 7.41
N GLY A 130 -5.47 16.62 8.48
CA GLY A 130 -5.77 17.08 9.84
C GLY A 130 -4.61 17.78 10.53
N SER A 131 -3.40 17.72 9.97
CA SER A 131 -2.20 18.39 10.46
C SER A 131 -1.70 19.41 9.45
N HIS A 132 -1.44 20.63 9.91
CA HIS A 132 -0.89 21.68 9.07
C HIS A 132 0.50 21.32 8.51
N GLU A 133 1.31 20.62 9.27
CA GLU A 133 2.67 20.24 8.88
C GLU A 133 2.71 19.24 7.71
N GLU A 134 1.60 18.55 7.46
CA GLU A 134 1.47 17.54 6.42
C GLU A 134 0.89 18.07 5.09
N LEU A 135 0.47 19.34 5.06
CA LEU A 135 -0.19 19.91 3.88
C LEU A 135 0.79 20.31 2.77
N ASP A 136 2.02 20.62 3.12
CA ASP A 136 3.03 21.14 2.19
C ASP A 136 4.34 20.35 2.31
N TYR A 137 4.25 19.03 2.29
CA TYR A 137 5.40 18.15 2.48
C TYR A 137 6.00 17.75 1.13
N ASN A 138 7.27 18.11 0.90
CA ASN A 138 8.10 17.88 -0.30
C ASN A 138 7.68 18.73 -1.52
N ARG A 139 6.61 18.41 -2.22
CA ARG A 139 6.05 19.26 -3.27
C ARG A 139 4.99 20.17 -2.66
N ALA A 140 5.09 21.48 -2.94
CA ALA A 140 4.04 22.42 -2.59
C ALA A 140 2.71 22.02 -3.26
N ALA A 141 1.65 21.93 -2.48
CA ALA A 141 0.32 21.70 -3.02
C ALA A 141 -0.21 22.97 -3.68
N ASP A 142 -0.96 22.79 -4.78
CA ASP A 142 -1.65 23.91 -5.44
C ASP A 142 -2.81 24.41 -4.57
N GLU A 143 -3.47 23.48 -3.87
CA GLU A 143 -4.54 23.76 -2.92
C GLU A 143 -4.33 23.00 -1.62
N MET A 144 -4.46 23.69 -0.50
CA MET A 144 -4.29 23.11 0.84
C MET A 144 -5.55 23.29 1.67
N LEU A 145 -5.99 22.22 2.34
CA LEU A 145 -7.17 22.23 3.18
C LEU A 145 -6.89 21.56 4.52
N LEU A 146 -6.81 22.36 5.57
CA LEU A 146 -6.74 21.84 6.94
C LEU A 146 -8.11 21.33 7.34
N SER A 147 -8.28 20.02 7.37
CA SER A 147 -9.55 19.37 7.67
C SER A 147 -9.34 17.96 8.14
N ASP A 148 -10.25 17.48 8.98
CA ASP A 148 -10.42 16.04 9.20
C ASP A 148 -10.75 15.37 7.85
N PRO A 149 -10.06 14.27 7.47
CA PRO A 149 -10.32 13.54 6.23
C PRO A 149 -11.77 13.11 6.03
N GLY A 150 -12.44 12.64 7.09
CA GLY A 150 -13.84 12.23 7.02
C GLY A 150 -14.77 13.41 6.76
N ALA A 151 -14.51 14.57 7.40
CA ALA A 151 -15.31 15.78 7.17
C ALA A 151 -15.18 16.28 5.72
N PHE A 152 -13.98 16.20 5.13
CA PHE A 152 -13.80 16.52 3.73
C PHE A 152 -14.51 15.52 2.80
N LEU A 153 -14.38 14.23 3.06
CA LEU A 153 -15.06 13.19 2.27
C LEU A 153 -16.57 13.31 2.30
N ASP A 154 -17.15 13.62 3.48
CA ASP A 154 -18.58 13.91 3.61
C ASP A 154 -19.00 15.12 2.73
N ALA A 155 -18.19 16.16 2.70
CA ALA A 155 -18.43 17.33 1.86
C ALA A 155 -18.25 17.03 0.37
N LEU A 156 -17.26 16.21 0.00
CA LEU A 156 -16.96 15.81 -1.38
C LEU A 156 -18.15 15.12 -2.06
N MET A 157 -18.96 14.39 -1.30
CA MET A 157 -20.19 13.76 -1.80
C MET A 157 -21.17 14.77 -2.43
N GLY A 158 -21.08 16.05 -2.06
CA GLY A 158 -21.89 17.12 -2.62
C GLY A 158 -21.39 17.72 -3.94
N VAL A 159 -20.30 17.19 -4.55
CA VAL A 159 -19.71 17.75 -5.78
C VAL A 159 -20.64 17.71 -6.99
N GLY A 160 -21.58 16.75 -7.02
CA GLY A 160 -22.63 16.65 -8.03
C GLY A 160 -22.11 16.32 -9.44
N LYS A 161 -21.09 15.46 -9.54
CA LYS A 161 -20.51 14.96 -10.77
C LYS A 161 -19.97 13.54 -10.57
N THR A 162 -19.96 12.73 -11.62
CA THR A 162 -19.28 11.43 -11.69
C THR A 162 -18.26 11.43 -12.85
N TRP A 163 -17.27 10.54 -12.77
CA TRP A 163 -16.19 10.43 -13.77
C TRP A 163 -16.14 9.02 -14.37
N ASP A 164 -17.28 8.58 -14.93
CA ASP A 164 -17.50 7.20 -15.35
C ASP A 164 -16.44 6.69 -16.33
N SER A 165 -16.18 7.40 -17.42
CA SER A 165 -15.20 6.97 -18.43
C SER A 165 -13.78 6.86 -17.88
N TRP A 166 -13.38 7.80 -17.03
CA TRP A 166 -12.07 7.78 -16.39
C TRP A 166 -11.95 6.62 -15.39
N PHE A 167 -12.98 6.40 -14.60
CA PHE A 167 -13.05 5.31 -13.65
C PHE A 167 -13.00 3.94 -14.35
N ASP A 168 -13.79 3.74 -15.40
CA ASP A 168 -13.82 2.49 -16.16
C ASP A 168 -12.48 2.20 -16.84
N LEU A 169 -11.81 3.22 -17.34
CA LEU A 169 -10.45 3.11 -17.87
C LEU A 169 -9.47 2.60 -16.79
N GLN A 170 -9.54 3.11 -15.55
CA GLN A 170 -8.64 2.65 -14.49
C GLN A 170 -8.98 1.22 -14.03
N LYS A 171 -10.25 0.85 -14.00
CA LYS A 171 -10.65 -0.55 -13.75
C LYS A 171 -10.08 -1.49 -14.81
N GLN A 172 -10.18 -1.11 -16.09
CA GLN A 172 -9.63 -1.92 -17.17
C GLN A 172 -8.11 -2.05 -17.05
N ARG A 173 -7.39 -0.94 -16.84
CA ARG A 173 -5.93 -0.95 -16.64
C ARG A 173 -5.51 -1.86 -15.47
N ARG A 174 -6.27 -1.84 -14.38
CA ARG A 174 -6.04 -2.74 -13.24
C ARG A 174 -6.17 -4.21 -13.65
N ALA A 175 -7.23 -4.55 -14.39
CA ALA A 175 -7.46 -5.91 -14.85
C ALA A 175 -6.39 -6.37 -15.84
N ASP A 176 -6.03 -5.52 -16.80
CA ASP A 176 -4.99 -5.79 -17.81
C ASP A 176 -3.64 -6.02 -17.14
N TRP A 177 -3.30 -5.20 -16.14
CA TRP A 177 -2.06 -5.32 -15.38
C TRP A 177 -1.98 -6.65 -14.61
N VAL A 178 -3.08 -7.08 -13.97
CA VAL A 178 -3.14 -8.38 -13.28
C VAL A 178 -2.90 -9.51 -14.26
N GLN A 179 -3.56 -9.48 -15.41
CA GLN A 179 -3.44 -10.51 -16.45
C GLN A 179 -2.02 -10.56 -17.06
N GLU A 180 -1.41 -9.40 -17.29
CA GLU A 180 -0.05 -9.29 -17.80
C GLU A 180 0.95 -9.93 -16.84
N TRP A 181 0.85 -9.58 -15.54
CA TRP A 181 1.73 -10.13 -14.52
C TRP A 181 1.55 -11.64 -14.31
N GLU A 182 0.32 -12.15 -14.34
CA GLU A 182 0.06 -13.59 -14.28
C GLU A 182 0.78 -14.33 -15.41
N THR A 183 0.66 -13.79 -16.62
CA THR A 183 1.29 -14.38 -17.79
C THR A 183 2.83 -14.33 -17.70
N HIS A 184 3.36 -13.20 -17.29
CA HIS A 184 4.79 -12.99 -17.15
C HIS A 184 5.40 -13.93 -16.10
N ILE A 185 4.82 -14.00 -14.92
CA ILE A 185 5.32 -14.83 -13.82
C ILE A 185 5.21 -16.32 -14.13
N ALA A 186 4.12 -16.75 -14.74
CA ALA A 186 3.97 -18.13 -15.15
C ALA A 186 5.06 -18.54 -16.15
N ALA A 187 5.39 -17.67 -17.10
CA ALA A 187 6.46 -17.90 -18.06
C ALA A 187 7.85 -17.91 -17.42
N GLU A 188 8.14 -16.96 -16.52
CA GLU A 188 9.42 -16.92 -15.80
C GLU A 188 9.59 -18.13 -14.89
N THR A 189 8.58 -18.47 -14.10
CA THR A 189 8.63 -19.62 -13.21
C THR A 189 8.86 -20.92 -13.98
N ALA A 190 8.19 -21.12 -15.12
CA ALA A 190 8.39 -22.30 -15.95
C ALA A 190 9.82 -22.37 -16.51
N ARG A 191 10.38 -21.26 -16.95
CA ARG A 191 11.77 -21.18 -17.44
C ARG A 191 12.76 -21.47 -16.33
N ASP A 192 12.63 -20.83 -15.20
CA ASP A 192 13.57 -20.91 -14.10
C ASP A 192 13.56 -22.31 -13.46
N LEU A 193 12.40 -22.94 -13.32
CA LEU A 193 12.31 -24.33 -12.87
C LEU A 193 12.93 -25.32 -13.85
N ALA A 194 12.80 -25.10 -15.16
CA ALA A 194 13.42 -25.94 -16.19
C ALA A 194 14.95 -25.87 -16.14
N ASP A 195 15.50 -24.71 -15.80
CA ASP A 195 16.94 -24.46 -15.70
C ASP A 195 17.51 -24.74 -14.28
N GLY A 196 16.70 -25.27 -13.35
CA GLY A 196 17.08 -25.47 -11.95
C GLY A 196 17.24 -24.16 -11.18
N GLY A 197 16.60 -23.10 -11.65
CA GLY A 197 16.63 -21.76 -11.08
C GLY A 197 15.73 -21.60 -9.84
N LYS A 198 15.61 -20.36 -9.40
CA LYS A 198 14.82 -19.98 -8.22
C LYS A 198 13.40 -19.58 -8.64
N MET A 199 12.42 -19.85 -7.78
CA MET A 199 11.06 -19.37 -7.94
C MET A 199 11.04 -17.85 -7.83
N HIS A 200 10.23 -17.18 -8.67
CA HIS A 200 10.02 -15.74 -8.57
C HIS A 200 9.31 -15.39 -7.25
N PRO A 201 9.76 -14.39 -6.47
CA PRO A 201 9.20 -14.09 -5.15
C PRO A 201 7.72 -13.69 -5.16
N LEU A 202 7.21 -13.10 -6.24
CA LEU A 202 5.78 -12.86 -6.39
C LEU A 202 5.00 -14.19 -6.51
N GLN A 203 5.52 -15.18 -7.26
CA GLN A 203 4.90 -16.51 -7.33
C GLN A 203 4.89 -17.19 -5.96
N LEU A 204 6.00 -17.12 -5.23
CA LEU A 204 6.07 -17.63 -3.86
C LEU A 204 4.98 -17.02 -2.98
N SER A 205 4.84 -15.69 -3.03
CA SER A 205 3.84 -14.99 -2.21
C SER A 205 2.41 -15.31 -2.62
N LEU A 206 2.13 -15.49 -3.93
CA LEU A 206 0.82 -15.89 -4.43
C LEU A 206 0.49 -17.33 -4.03
N ASP A 207 1.45 -18.27 -4.14
CA ASP A 207 1.25 -19.67 -3.75
C ASP A 207 0.99 -19.80 -2.26
N VAL A 208 1.75 -19.07 -1.43
CA VAL A 208 1.49 -19.04 0.03
C VAL A 208 0.09 -18.52 0.33
N GLN A 209 -0.33 -17.45 -0.32
CA GLN A 209 -1.66 -16.88 -0.08
C GLN A 209 -2.78 -17.82 -0.58
N ALA A 210 -2.57 -18.55 -1.67
CA ALA A 210 -3.55 -19.52 -2.19
C ALA A 210 -3.90 -20.63 -1.19
N GLU A 211 -2.96 -20.99 -0.30
CA GLU A 211 -3.17 -21.98 0.76
C GLU A 211 -3.79 -21.39 2.04
N MET A 212 -3.98 -20.07 2.11
CA MET A 212 -4.50 -19.39 3.30
C MET A 212 -6.03 -19.26 3.28
N GLY A 213 -6.62 -19.43 4.45
CA GLY A 213 -8.04 -19.20 4.67
C GLY A 213 -8.40 -17.74 4.88
N ALA A 214 -9.68 -17.40 4.72
CA ALA A 214 -10.18 -16.04 4.81
C ALA A 214 -10.01 -15.37 6.19
N GLU A 215 -9.68 -16.13 7.23
CA GLU A 215 -9.47 -15.63 8.58
C GLU A 215 -8.01 -15.72 9.03
N ASP A 216 -7.13 -16.24 8.18
CA ASP A 216 -5.71 -16.37 8.46
C ASP A 216 -4.98 -15.03 8.39
N TRP A 217 -3.89 -14.93 9.11
CA TRP A 217 -3.08 -13.72 9.19
C TRP A 217 -1.80 -13.88 8.38
N LEU A 218 -1.58 -12.95 7.45
CA LEU A 218 -0.36 -12.85 6.68
C LEU A 218 0.55 -11.77 7.25
N ILE A 219 1.78 -12.16 7.55
CA ILE A 219 2.84 -11.26 7.97
C ILE A 219 3.92 -11.29 6.89
N PHE A 220 4.42 -10.17 6.45
CA PHE A 220 5.59 -10.14 5.59
C PHE A 220 6.64 -9.17 6.13
N ASP A 221 7.90 -9.58 6.02
CA ASP A 221 9.05 -8.84 6.52
C ASP A 221 9.52 -7.77 5.51
N GLY A 222 10.46 -6.93 5.89
CA GLY A 222 11.01 -5.88 5.04
C GLY A 222 11.85 -6.37 3.86
N GLY A 223 12.30 -5.43 3.03
CA GLY A 223 13.10 -5.71 1.83
C GLY A 223 12.24 -6.06 0.60
N ASN A 224 12.83 -6.77 -0.37
CA ASN A 224 12.13 -7.17 -1.60
C ASN A 224 10.90 -8.05 -1.31
N THR A 225 10.96 -8.88 -0.29
CA THR A 225 9.83 -9.72 0.17
C THR A 225 8.60 -8.87 0.50
N HIS A 226 8.78 -7.69 1.10
CA HIS A 226 7.69 -6.74 1.35
C HIS A 226 7.01 -6.33 0.03
N PHE A 227 7.79 -5.83 -0.92
CA PHE A 227 7.25 -5.35 -2.20
C PHE A 227 6.45 -6.42 -2.95
N TRP A 228 7.00 -7.61 -3.07
CA TRP A 228 6.34 -8.71 -3.77
C TRP A 228 5.12 -9.23 -3.04
N SER A 229 5.16 -9.29 -1.71
CA SER A 229 4.01 -9.72 -0.91
C SER A 229 2.87 -8.69 -0.97
N GLU A 230 3.16 -7.40 -1.00
CA GLU A 230 2.17 -6.34 -1.13
C GLU A 230 1.48 -6.38 -2.51
N ILE A 231 2.24 -6.61 -3.58
CA ILE A 231 1.69 -6.86 -4.93
C ILE A 231 0.79 -8.11 -4.93
N ALA A 232 1.27 -9.20 -4.33
CA ALA A 232 0.52 -10.45 -4.24
C ALA A 232 -0.81 -10.28 -3.50
N VAL A 233 -0.83 -9.53 -2.39
CA VAL A 233 -2.04 -9.21 -1.63
C VAL A 233 -3.06 -8.51 -2.52
N ASN A 234 -2.65 -7.49 -3.28
CA ASN A 234 -3.55 -6.80 -4.19
C ASN A 234 -4.08 -7.73 -5.29
N MET A 235 -3.21 -8.50 -5.95
CA MET A 235 -3.60 -9.41 -7.02
C MET A 235 -4.57 -10.50 -6.53
N ALA A 236 -4.25 -11.15 -5.41
CA ALA A 236 -5.10 -12.18 -4.82
C ALA A 236 -6.45 -11.61 -4.33
N GLY A 237 -6.42 -10.44 -3.71
CA GLY A 237 -7.61 -9.75 -3.22
C GLY A 237 -8.57 -9.34 -4.34
N TRP A 238 -8.06 -8.85 -5.47
CA TRP A 238 -8.90 -8.55 -6.64
C TRP A 238 -9.52 -9.79 -7.29
N ARG A 239 -9.00 -10.98 -6.99
CA ARG A 239 -9.62 -12.28 -7.35
C ARG A 239 -10.62 -12.77 -6.31
N GLY A 240 -10.84 -12.01 -5.24
CA GLY A 240 -11.80 -12.31 -4.17
C GLY A 240 -11.21 -13.06 -2.99
N GLN A 241 -9.90 -13.26 -2.93
CA GLN A 241 -9.26 -13.84 -1.74
C GLN A 241 -9.34 -12.84 -0.57
N LYS A 242 -9.64 -13.38 0.61
CA LYS A 242 -9.70 -12.60 1.85
C LYS A 242 -8.68 -13.13 2.82
N LEU A 243 -8.19 -12.22 3.66
CA LEU A 243 -7.32 -12.53 4.80
C LEU A 243 -7.92 -11.91 6.07
N GLY A 244 -7.71 -12.56 7.19
CA GLY A 244 -8.16 -12.08 8.51
C GLY A 244 -7.40 -10.85 8.96
N GLY A 245 -6.13 -10.74 8.55
CA GLY A 245 -5.31 -9.56 8.79
C GLY A 245 -3.97 -9.63 8.10
N ILE A 246 -3.35 -8.46 7.99
CA ILE A 246 -2.02 -8.28 7.40
C ILE A 246 -1.19 -7.42 8.33
N MET A 247 0.08 -7.82 8.55
CA MET A 247 1.05 -6.99 9.26
C MET A 247 2.38 -6.94 8.48
N HIS A 248 3.00 -5.78 8.47
CA HIS A 248 4.27 -5.53 7.80
C HIS A 248 5.01 -4.35 8.48
N PRO A 249 6.31 -4.12 8.19
CA PRO A 249 7.11 -3.11 8.88
C PRO A 249 6.73 -1.65 8.60
N GLY A 250 5.79 -1.39 7.69
CA GLY A 250 5.38 -0.03 7.32
C GLY A 250 6.48 0.76 6.63
N ASN A 251 6.39 2.09 6.69
CA ASN A 251 7.29 3.02 5.99
C ASN A 251 8.77 2.90 6.37
N TYR A 252 9.07 2.37 7.56
CA TYR A 252 10.46 2.16 7.96
C TYR A 252 11.11 0.96 7.26
N SER A 253 10.33 0.09 6.66
CA SER A 253 10.80 -1.12 5.94
C SER A 253 11.83 -1.95 6.73
N LEU A 254 11.69 -1.96 8.06
CA LEU A 254 12.65 -2.58 8.99
C LEU A 254 12.72 -4.08 8.75
N LEU A 255 13.93 -4.59 8.57
CA LEU A 255 14.19 -6.03 8.47
C LEU A 255 14.15 -6.72 9.83
N GLY A 256 13.66 -7.97 9.85
CA GLY A 256 13.70 -8.84 11.02
C GLY A 256 12.51 -8.68 11.97
N VAL A 257 11.46 -7.94 11.61
CA VAL A 257 10.25 -7.79 12.42
C VAL A 257 9.22 -8.89 12.18
N GLY A 258 9.29 -9.59 11.06
CA GLY A 258 8.27 -10.54 10.63
C GLY A 258 7.96 -11.61 11.66
N VAL A 259 8.96 -12.26 12.21
CA VAL A 259 8.77 -13.32 13.23
C VAL A 259 8.12 -12.76 14.49
N SER A 260 8.58 -11.61 14.99
CA SER A 260 8.02 -10.96 16.19
C SER A 260 6.56 -10.54 15.97
N PHE A 261 6.23 -10.02 14.78
CA PHE A 261 4.86 -9.69 14.42
C PHE A 261 3.98 -10.94 14.31
N GLY A 262 4.52 -12.03 13.75
CA GLY A 262 3.83 -13.32 13.68
C GLY A 262 3.49 -13.86 15.06
N VAL A 263 4.44 -13.86 16.00
CA VAL A 263 4.21 -14.26 17.40
C VAL A 263 3.14 -13.39 18.05
N SER A 264 3.22 -12.08 17.85
CA SER A 264 2.24 -11.13 18.40
C SER A 264 0.85 -11.34 17.82
N ALA A 265 0.74 -11.53 16.50
CA ALA A 265 -0.53 -11.84 15.84
C ALA A 265 -1.15 -13.14 16.37
N LYS A 266 -0.32 -14.20 16.51
CA LYS A 266 -0.78 -15.49 17.04
C LYS A 266 -1.22 -15.41 18.50
N ALA A 267 -0.53 -14.62 19.32
CA ALA A 267 -0.92 -14.39 20.73
C ALA A 267 -2.28 -13.66 20.83
N LEU A 268 -2.55 -12.73 19.92
CA LEU A 268 -3.83 -11.99 19.88
C LEU A 268 -4.96 -12.79 19.22
N HIS A 269 -4.63 -13.71 18.33
CA HIS A 269 -5.56 -14.52 17.55
C HIS A 269 -5.21 -16.01 17.62
N PRO A 270 -5.31 -16.63 18.82
CA PRO A 270 -4.80 -17.99 19.08
C PRO A 270 -5.44 -19.07 18.20
N ASP A 271 -6.67 -18.85 17.75
CA ASP A 271 -7.44 -19.81 16.94
C ASP A 271 -7.20 -19.64 15.41
N LYS A 272 -6.44 -18.62 14.99
CA LYS A 272 -6.17 -18.35 13.57
C LYS A 272 -4.80 -18.84 13.16
N ASN A 273 -4.65 -19.25 11.91
CA ASN A 273 -3.33 -19.51 11.36
C ASN A 273 -2.61 -18.18 11.12
N VAL A 274 -1.31 -18.19 11.36
CA VAL A 274 -0.43 -17.05 11.12
C VAL A 274 0.72 -17.52 10.26
N VAL A 275 0.86 -16.92 9.10
CA VAL A 275 1.91 -17.20 8.14
C VAL A 275 2.83 -15.99 8.00
N VAL A 276 4.12 -16.19 8.12
CA VAL A 276 5.16 -15.18 7.98
C VAL A 276 5.94 -15.46 6.70
N ILE A 277 6.03 -14.50 5.79
CA ILE A 277 6.95 -14.53 4.66
C ILE A 277 8.11 -13.59 4.99
N SER A 278 9.33 -14.11 5.04
CA SER A 278 10.53 -13.35 5.38
C SER A 278 11.64 -13.67 4.39
N GLY A 279 12.38 -12.67 3.95
CA GLY A 279 13.64 -12.87 3.23
C GLY A 279 14.68 -13.53 4.16
N ASP A 280 15.65 -14.22 3.58
CA ASP A 280 16.74 -14.85 4.33
C ASP A 280 17.51 -13.83 5.19
N GLY A 281 17.84 -12.66 4.64
CA GLY A 281 18.51 -11.59 5.38
C GLY A 281 17.65 -10.98 6.50
N ALA A 282 16.36 -10.83 6.26
CA ALA A 282 15.43 -10.36 7.28
C ALA A 282 15.28 -11.39 8.41
N PHE A 283 15.14 -12.68 8.07
CA PHE A 283 15.07 -13.76 9.05
C PHE A 283 16.36 -13.85 9.87
N LEU A 284 17.54 -13.73 9.27
CA LEU A 284 18.81 -13.72 10.00
C LEU A 284 18.92 -12.53 10.97
N SER A 285 18.25 -11.44 10.69
CA SER A 285 18.25 -10.25 11.56
C SER A 285 17.35 -10.37 12.78
N GLY A 286 16.22 -11.09 12.68
CA GLY A 286 15.20 -11.13 13.73
C GLY A 286 14.65 -12.52 14.08
N GLY A 287 15.09 -13.56 13.40
CA GLY A 287 14.55 -14.93 13.52
C GLY A 287 14.68 -15.57 14.92
N LEU A 288 15.60 -15.07 15.75
CA LEU A 288 15.72 -15.53 17.15
C LEU A 288 14.43 -15.30 17.97
N SER A 289 13.55 -14.42 17.52
CA SER A 289 12.21 -14.23 18.11
C SER A 289 11.34 -15.48 18.07
N ILE A 290 11.73 -16.52 17.31
CA ILE A 290 11.07 -17.83 17.31
C ILE A 290 11.12 -18.51 18.67
N GLU A 291 12.11 -18.19 19.50
CA GLU A 291 12.18 -18.66 20.89
C GLU A 291 10.94 -18.23 21.70
N ALA A 292 10.47 -17.00 21.51
CA ALA A 292 9.24 -16.53 22.14
C ALA A 292 8.02 -17.32 21.66
N ALA A 293 7.97 -17.70 20.37
CA ALA A 293 6.89 -18.56 19.87
C ALA A 293 6.85 -19.92 20.57
N PHE A 294 8.03 -20.48 20.85
CA PHE A 294 8.14 -21.73 21.58
C PHE A 294 7.73 -21.61 23.05
N GLN A 295 8.24 -20.58 23.74
CA GLN A 295 7.94 -20.35 25.16
C GLN A 295 6.44 -20.06 25.40
N GLU A 296 5.83 -19.25 24.54
CA GLU A 296 4.43 -18.83 24.67
C GLU A 296 3.44 -19.79 24.00
N ALA A 297 3.92 -20.91 23.44
CA ALA A 297 3.11 -21.87 22.70
C ALA A 297 2.27 -21.22 21.59
N THR A 298 2.85 -20.29 20.86
CA THR A 298 2.23 -19.54 19.74
C THR A 298 2.76 -20.09 18.39
N PRO A 299 2.23 -21.22 17.88
CA PRO A 299 2.71 -21.82 16.65
C PRO A 299 2.41 -20.92 15.45
N ILE A 300 3.43 -20.62 14.67
CA ILE A 300 3.36 -19.86 13.42
C ILE A 300 4.05 -20.64 12.29
N THR A 301 3.63 -20.38 11.06
CA THR A 301 4.32 -20.89 9.86
C THR A 301 5.24 -19.82 9.33
N ILE A 302 6.51 -20.15 9.07
CA ILE A 302 7.49 -19.23 8.50
C ILE A 302 7.94 -19.76 7.15
N VAL A 303 7.76 -18.96 6.11
CA VAL A 303 8.24 -19.21 4.75
C VAL A 303 9.41 -18.27 4.48
N ILE A 304 10.56 -18.85 4.12
CA ILE A 304 11.78 -18.07 3.85
C ILE A 304 11.96 -17.94 2.33
N ASP A 305 11.89 -16.70 1.86
CA ASP A 305 12.30 -16.30 0.50
C ASP A 305 13.83 -16.21 0.47
N ASN A 306 14.46 -17.36 0.12
CA ASN A 306 15.91 -17.51 0.16
C ASN A 306 16.54 -17.18 -1.20
N ASN A 307 16.92 -15.94 -1.40
CA ASN A 307 17.64 -15.49 -2.58
C ASN A 307 19.17 -15.47 -2.40
N GLY A 308 19.67 -15.73 -1.19
CA GLY A 308 21.12 -15.81 -0.88
C GLY A 308 21.75 -14.46 -0.57
N GLY A 309 20.95 -13.45 -0.18
CA GLY A 309 21.52 -12.13 0.14
C GLY A 309 20.53 -11.02 0.38
N LEU A 310 21.07 -9.80 0.51
CA LEU A 310 20.31 -8.55 0.62
C LEU A 310 19.97 -7.99 -0.77
N ASP A 311 19.12 -8.68 -1.50
CA ASP A 311 18.86 -8.45 -2.92
C ASP A 311 18.36 -7.03 -3.25
N CYS A 312 17.54 -6.43 -2.40
CA CYS A 312 17.12 -5.03 -2.56
C CYS A 312 18.31 -4.07 -2.60
N ILE A 313 19.36 -4.36 -1.84
CA ILE A 313 20.56 -3.52 -1.78
C ILE A 313 21.50 -3.84 -2.95
N SER A 314 21.70 -5.12 -3.28
CA SER A 314 22.53 -5.49 -4.43
C SER A 314 22.02 -4.90 -5.73
N GLN A 315 20.71 -4.98 -5.99
CA GLN A 315 20.08 -4.38 -7.17
C GLN A 315 20.28 -2.84 -7.22
N GLN A 316 20.23 -2.17 -6.08
CA GLN A 316 20.49 -0.73 -6.03
C GLN A 316 21.99 -0.43 -6.33
N GLN A 317 22.89 -1.21 -5.76
CA GLN A 317 24.33 -1.05 -6.01
C GLN A 317 24.67 -1.33 -7.49
N GLU A 318 24.10 -2.37 -8.09
CA GLU A 318 24.27 -2.69 -9.52
C GLU A 318 23.82 -1.54 -10.44
N ARG A 319 22.74 -0.84 -10.08
CA ARG A 319 22.26 0.33 -10.82
C ARG A 319 23.16 1.56 -10.65
N LEU A 320 23.76 1.72 -9.47
CA LEU A 320 24.56 2.90 -9.12
C LEU A 320 26.01 2.76 -9.57
N PHE A 321 26.58 1.56 -9.59
CA PHE A 321 27.97 1.32 -9.94
C PHE A 321 28.10 0.82 -11.38
N ALA A 322 28.94 1.52 -12.17
CA ALA A 322 29.07 1.36 -13.61
C ALA A 322 29.41 -0.09 -14.09
N ASN A 323 29.89 -0.94 -13.21
CA ASN A 323 30.32 -2.31 -13.54
C ASN A 323 29.37 -3.38 -12.98
N GLY A 324 28.18 -3.01 -12.50
CA GLY A 324 27.25 -3.95 -11.86
C GLY A 324 27.82 -4.58 -10.59
N GLN A 325 28.77 -3.90 -9.94
CA GLN A 325 29.40 -4.43 -8.72
C GLN A 325 28.52 -4.15 -7.51
N HIS A 326 28.47 -5.13 -6.62
CA HIS A 326 27.86 -4.97 -5.30
C HIS A 326 28.82 -5.48 -4.21
N PHE A 327 28.62 -5.03 -2.98
CA PHE A 327 29.52 -5.30 -1.86
C PHE A 327 28.72 -5.63 -0.60
N ALA A 328 29.15 -6.70 0.07
CA ALA A 328 28.62 -7.16 1.36
C ALA A 328 27.10 -7.46 1.37
N THR A 329 26.55 -7.85 0.22
CA THR A 329 25.12 -8.16 0.07
C THR A 329 24.84 -9.65 -0.11
N ASP A 330 25.84 -10.44 -0.53
CA ASP A 330 25.70 -11.88 -0.72
C ASP A 330 25.99 -12.66 0.56
N PHE A 331 25.17 -13.64 0.85
CA PHE A 331 25.39 -14.60 1.93
C PHE A 331 26.13 -15.82 1.38
N ARG A 332 27.12 -16.28 2.13
CA ARG A 332 27.98 -17.43 1.77
C ARG A 332 27.60 -18.64 2.58
#